data_ca290651099c3804c06ddf67c102f3df
#
_entry.id   ca290651099c3804c06ddf67c102f3df
#
_cell.length_a   1.000
_cell.length_b   1.000
_cell.length_c   1.000
_cell.angle_alpha   90.00
_cell.angle_beta   90.00
_cell.angle_gamma   90.00
#
_symmetry.space_group_name_H-M   'P 1'
#
loop_
_entity.id
_entity.type
_entity.pdbx_description
1 polymer ?
#
loop_
_entity_poly.entity_id
_entity_poly.type
_entity_poly.pdbx_seq_one_letter_code
_entity_poly.pdbx_strand_id
1 'polypeptide(L)'
;TRRRKNLLVSVKASSSSSEEEEEQEEGEEQKEERDDPSLEKEFEERRKQSNRDSAVDWISTWKTNQNDPEFLAKQDIERQERRDKILETARSFEYVFVHDFISGSKPNDAFAHMFLKDELGKLQIDVFAPDLSGVESISEGVEVLAKAIEERQTERNGGREKRPLRLIGTSVGALCCVLYASKCDKETFEGTNSNANGSEVDKLFLLGPCFNVEKCLFNYRATFNVTFTDSFIEDAKKIDKFPFVTCPTYIVSGADDTISSLEDAVHWTRQASTLLRATNEGDEDTKKMNTSSAKANKGREAGERRLLEVSGVGHRVESALPHALPRFKEFFNLPNV
;
A
#
# COMPACT_ATOMS: atom_id res chain seq x y z
N THR A 1 30.34 11.27 11.69
CA THR A 1 29.29 10.22 11.72
C THR A 1 28.00 10.80 12.30
N ARG A 2 27.17 11.41 11.47
CA ARG A 2 25.84 11.91 11.87
C ARG A 2 24.85 10.75 11.71
N ARG A 3 24.32 10.25 12.83
CA ARG A 3 23.14 9.36 12.82
C ARG A 3 21.95 10.15 12.26
N ARG A 4 21.55 9.86 11.02
CA ARG A 4 20.27 10.32 10.49
C ARG A 4 19.16 9.42 11.06
N LYS A 5 18.14 10.03 11.64
CA LYS A 5 16.94 9.35 12.11
C LYS A 5 16.13 8.93 10.90
N ASN A 6 15.77 7.66 10.81
CA ASN A 6 14.82 7.18 9.83
C ASN A 6 13.49 7.92 10.02
N LEU A 7 13.10 8.69 9.02
CA LEU A 7 11.83 9.41 9.03
C LEU A 7 10.76 8.49 8.43
N LEU A 8 9.99 7.84 9.30
CA LEU A 8 8.79 7.11 8.91
C LEU A 8 7.67 8.15 8.78
N VAL A 9 7.33 8.55 7.56
CA VAL A 9 6.16 9.41 7.33
C VAL A 9 4.95 8.52 7.16
N SER A 10 4.19 8.31 8.24
CA SER A 10 2.88 7.68 8.19
C SER A 10 1.82 8.78 8.13
N VAL A 11 1.11 8.87 7.02
CA VAL A 11 -0.04 9.77 6.88
C VAL A 11 -1.29 8.95 7.17
N LYS A 12 -1.84 9.08 8.38
CA LYS A 12 -3.15 8.53 8.72
C LYS A 12 -4.25 9.45 8.21
N ALA A 13 -5.11 8.95 7.35
CA ALA A 13 -6.39 9.58 7.08
C ALA A 13 -7.33 9.29 8.26
N SER A 14 -7.72 10.34 9.00
CA SER A 14 -8.77 10.24 10.00
C SER A 14 -10.12 10.46 9.31
N SER A 15 -10.91 9.40 9.17
CA SER A 15 -12.30 9.51 8.79
C SER A 15 -13.11 10.04 9.98
N SER A 16 -13.53 11.30 9.93
CA SER A 16 -14.63 11.80 10.76
C SER A 16 -15.89 11.80 9.92
N SER A 17 -16.77 10.85 10.20
CA SER A 17 -18.14 10.85 9.74
C SER A 17 -18.88 12.02 10.36
N SER A 18 -19.30 12.98 9.54
CA SER A 18 -20.28 14.01 9.87
C SER A 18 -21.66 13.52 9.44
N GLU A 19 -22.35 12.87 10.34
CA GLU A 19 -23.81 12.80 10.36
C GLU A 19 -24.25 13.49 11.64
N GLU A 20 -24.78 14.70 11.55
CA GLU A 20 -25.63 15.36 12.56
C GLU A 20 -25.82 16.82 12.18
N GLU A 21 -26.72 17.06 11.24
CA GLU A 21 -27.45 18.31 11.11
C GLU A 21 -28.88 17.98 10.69
N GLU A 22 -29.73 17.75 11.69
CA GLU A 22 -31.19 17.97 11.66
C GLU A 22 -31.78 17.45 12.99
N GLU A 23 -31.72 18.30 14.01
CA GLU A 23 -32.65 18.33 15.16
C GLU A 23 -32.20 19.45 16.11
N GLN A 24 -32.43 20.69 15.68
CA GLN A 24 -32.45 21.84 16.57
C GLN A 24 -33.81 22.49 16.45
N GLU A 25 -34.66 22.15 17.40
CA GLU A 25 -35.67 23.03 17.98
C GLU A 25 -36.54 22.15 18.88
N GLU A 26 -36.19 22.06 20.16
CA GLU A 26 -37.01 21.86 21.34
C GLU A 26 -36.12 21.31 22.45
N GLY A 27 -35.70 22.16 23.38
CA GLY A 27 -34.95 21.67 24.55
C GLY A 27 -34.07 22.68 25.28
N GLU A 28 -34.43 23.96 25.27
CA GLU A 28 -33.65 24.99 26.01
C GLU A 28 -33.97 25.08 27.53
N GLU A 29 -34.67 24.14 28.14
CA GLU A 29 -35.08 24.28 29.55
C GLU A 29 -34.48 23.24 30.53
N GLN A 30 -33.47 22.44 30.18
CA GLN A 30 -32.88 21.48 31.13
C GLN A 30 -31.32 21.46 31.14
N LYS A 31 -30.65 22.58 30.86
CA LYS A 31 -29.18 22.60 30.71
C LYS A 31 -28.45 23.19 31.93
N GLU A 32 -29.11 23.49 33.04
CA GLU A 32 -28.47 24.22 34.18
C GLU A 32 -28.04 23.34 35.38
N GLU A 33 -28.16 22.00 35.32
CA GLU A 33 -27.89 21.18 36.53
C GLU A 33 -26.80 20.10 36.36
N ARG A 34 -25.92 20.18 35.37
CA ARG A 34 -24.93 19.10 35.13
C ARG A 34 -23.43 19.47 35.13
N ASP A 35 -23.09 20.70 35.42
CA ASP A 35 -21.69 21.11 35.46
C ASP A 35 -21.19 21.30 36.89
N ASP A 36 -21.24 20.24 37.73
CA ASP A 36 -20.46 20.23 38.98
C ASP A 36 -19.07 19.64 38.68
N PRO A 37 -18.01 20.48 38.62
CA PRO A 37 -16.65 20.05 38.35
C PRO A 37 -16.08 19.05 39.38
N SER A 38 -16.76 18.90 40.52
CA SER A 38 -16.40 17.93 41.56
C SER A 38 -16.80 16.52 41.18
N LEU A 39 -17.96 16.36 40.53
CA LEU A 39 -18.46 15.07 40.06
C LEU A 39 -17.65 14.53 38.86
N GLU A 40 -17.24 15.38 37.92
CA GLU A 40 -16.38 15.00 36.84
C GLU A 40 -15.01 14.50 37.31
N LYS A 41 -14.40 15.20 38.28
CA LYS A 41 -13.15 14.75 38.89
C LYS A 41 -13.31 13.41 39.63
N GLU A 42 -14.39 13.23 40.37
CA GLU A 42 -14.65 11.96 41.06
C GLU A 42 -14.88 10.79 40.06
N PHE A 43 -15.57 11.03 38.92
CA PHE A 43 -15.74 10.06 37.87
C PHE A 43 -14.40 9.71 37.18
N GLU A 44 -13.57 10.69 36.91
CA GLU A 44 -12.23 10.48 36.33
C GLU A 44 -11.30 9.73 37.30
N GLU A 45 -11.34 10.01 38.56
CA GLU A 45 -10.56 9.31 39.58
C GLU A 45 -11.04 7.86 39.74
N ARG A 46 -12.35 7.60 39.76
CA ARG A 46 -12.91 6.25 39.80
C ARG A 46 -12.55 5.45 38.54
N ARG A 47 -12.57 6.09 37.37
CA ARG A 47 -12.15 5.47 36.11
C ARG A 47 -10.65 5.14 36.10
N LYS A 48 -9.83 6.06 36.60
CA LYS A 48 -8.37 5.84 36.75
C LYS A 48 -8.08 4.71 37.76
N GLN A 49 -8.82 4.66 38.86
CA GLN A 49 -8.68 3.63 39.90
C GLN A 49 -9.12 2.27 39.35
N SER A 50 -10.28 2.16 38.70
CA SER A 50 -10.77 0.93 38.07
C SER A 50 -9.80 0.38 37.01
N ASN A 51 -9.21 1.26 36.21
CA ASN A 51 -8.19 0.86 35.24
C ASN A 51 -6.87 0.38 35.89
N ARG A 52 -6.48 0.97 37.03
CA ARG A 52 -5.31 0.54 37.81
C ARG A 52 -5.56 -0.83 38.45
N ASP A 53 -6.72 -0.99 39.07
CA ASP A 53 -7.08 -2.25 39.74
C ASP A 53 -7.19 -3.40 38.72
N SER A 54 -7.80 -3.15 37.55
CA SER A 54 -7.82 -4.13 36.43
C SER A 54 -6.43 -4.46 35.91
N ALA A 55 -5.52 -3.48 35.79
CA ALA A 55 -4.16 -3.72 35.36
C ALA A 55 -3.35 -4.50 36.39
N VAL A 56 -3.52 -4.20 37.69
CA VAL A 56 -2.86 -4.93 38.78
C VAL A 56 -3.35 -6.37 38.86
N ASP A 57 -4.66 -6.60 38.72
CA ASP A 57 -5.26 -7.92 38.69
C ASP A 57 -4.77 -8.73 37.49
N TRP A 58 -4.71 -8.10 36.32
CA TRP A 58 -4.17 -8.73 35.10
C TRP A 58 -2.70 -9.10 35.28
N ILE A 59 -1.86 -8.22 35.81
CA ILE A 59 -0.44 -8.48 36.05
C ILE A 59 -0.23 -9.59 37.09
N SER A 60 -1.02 -9.61 38.17
CA SER A 60 -0.93 -10.64 39.20
C SER A 60 -1.35 -12.00 38.66
N THR A 61 -2.45 -12.06 37.94
CA THR A 61 -2.95 -13.26 37.27
C THR A 61 -1.93 -13.76 36.23
N TRP A 62 -1.35 -12.85 35.43
CA TRP A 62 -0.33 -13.18 34.46
C TRP A 62 0.93 -13.75 35.12
N LYS A 63 1.42 -13.12 36.21
CA LYS A 63 2.57 -13.61 36.97
C LYS A 63 2.33 -14.99 37.61
N THR A 64 1.14 -15.23 38.10
CA THR A 64 0.77 -16.51 38.72
C THR A 64 0.74 -17.62 37.69
N ASN A 65 0.26 -17.33 36.49
CA ASN A 65 0.06 -18.31 35.41
C ASN A 65 1.29 -18.49 34.50
N GLN A 66 2.33 -17.67 34.66
CA GLN A 66 3.54 -17.75 33.81
C GLN A 66 4.23 -19.14 33.82
N ASN A 67 4.07 -19.91 34.88
CA ASN A 67 4.67 -21.23 35.05
C ASN A 67 3.64 -22.35 35.02
N ASP A 68 2.37 -22.04 34.78
CA ASP A 68 1.32 -23.07 34.65
C ASP A 68 1.37 -23.70 33.26
N PRO A 69 1.70 -24.99 33.14
CA PRO A 69 1.78 -25.66 31.85
C PRO A 69 0.48 -25.66 31.07
N GLU A 70 -0.68 -25.71 31.71
CA GLU A 70 -1.99 -25.70 31.07
C GLU A 70 -2.28 -24.33 30.51
N PHE A 71 -1.97 -23.26 31.23
CA PHE A 71 -2.12 -21.88 30.76
C PHE A 71 -1.21 -21.60 29.55
N LEU A 72 0.05 -22.02 29.59
CA LEU A 72 1.00 -21.87 28.47
C LEU A 72 0.52 -22.63 27.25
N ALA A 73 0.09 -23.87 27.40
CA ALA A 73 -0.44 -24.69 26.32
C ALA A 73 -1.68 -24.07 25.69
N LYS A 74 -2.59 -23.48 26.49
CA LYS A 74 -3.75 -22.77 25.98
C LYS A 74 -3.35 -21.54 25.18
N GLN A 75 -2.40 -20.75 25.68
CA GLN A 75 -1.88 -19.58 24.95
C GLN A 75 -1.23 -19.97 23.61
N ASP A 76 -0.50 -21.09 23.59
CA ASP A 76 0.14 -21.55 22.36
C ASP A 76 -0.90 -22.02 21.33
N ILE A 77 -1.97 -22.69 21.77
CA ILE A 77 -3.09 -23.06 20.90
C ILE A 77 -3.76 -21.78 20.33
N GLU A 78 -4.13 -20.83 21.18
CA GLU A 78 -4.76 -19.57 20.73
C GLU A 78 -3.86 -18.77 19.77
N ARG A 79 -2.54 -18.79 20.00
CA ARG A 79 -1.54 -18.15 19.12
C ARG A 79 -1.47 -18.85 17.78
N GLN A 80 -1.50 -20.20 17.79
CA GLN A 80 -1.48 -20.99 16.56
C GLN A 80 -2.78 -20.78 15.75
N GLU A 81 -3.95 -20.84 16.36
CA GLU A 81 -5.23 -20.60 15.71
C GLU A 81 -5.29 -19.20 15.08
N ARG A 82 -4.79 -18.18 15.78
CA ARG A 82 -4.70 -16.82 15.26
C ARG A 82 -3.77 -16.75 14.05
N ARG A 83 -2.62 -17.43 14.12
CA ARG A 83 -1.68 -17.53 13.01
C ARG A 83 -2.30 -18.21 11.79
N ASP A 84 -3.00 -19.33 12.00
CA ASP A 84 -3.64 -20.08 10.93
C ASP A 84 -4.74 -19.26 10.24
N LYS A 85 -5.54 -18.52 11.00
CA LYS A 85 -6.53 -17.59 10.45
C LYS A 85 -5.90 -16.45 9.63
N ILE A 86 -4.77 -15.91 10.08
CA ILE A 86 -4.02 -14.90 9.33
C ILE A 86 -3.50 -15.50 8.01
N LEU A 87 -2.97 -16.72 8.05
CA LEU A 87 -2.47 -17.42 6.87
C LEU A 87 -3.58 -17.75 5.88
N GLU A 88 -4.72 -18.23 6.35
CA GLU A 88 -5.89 -18.49 5.51
C GLU A 88 -6.32 -17.21 4.78
N THR A 89 -6.44 -16.10 5.52
CA THR A 89 -6.73 -14.79 4.93
C THR A 89 -5.67 -14.39 3.90
N ALA A 90 -4.38 -14.53 4.23
CA ALA A 90 -3.30 -14.19 3.31
C ALA A 90 -3.32 -15.00 2.01
N ARG A 91 -3.69 -16.29 2.09
CA ARG A 91 -3.79 -17.19 0.94
C ARG A 91 -5.03 -16.94 0.07
N SER A 92 -5.99 -16.14 0.53
CA SER A 92 -7.15 -15.77 -0.28
C SER A 92 -6.83 -14.72 -1.35
N PHE A 93 -5.65 -14.08 -1.28
CA PHE A 93 -5.18 -13.11 -2.27
C PHE A 93 -4.33 -13.76 -3.36
N GLU A 94 -4.28 -13.12 -4.54
CA GLU A 94 -3.31 -13.43 -5.59
C GLU A 94 -2.13 -12.46 -5.49
N TYR A 95 -0.92 -12.98 -5.35
CA TYR A 95 0.31 -12.20 -5.29
C TYR A 95 0.96 -12.18 -6.67
N VAL A 96 1.13 -11.00 -7.22
CA VAL A 96 1.72 -10.80 -8.54
C VAL A 96 2.96 -9.94 -8.42
N PHE A 97 4.08 -10.45 -8.94
CA PHE A 97 5.35 -9.72 -8.99
C PHE A 97 5.62 -9.25 -10.43
N VAL A 98 5.90 -7.95 -10.59
CA VAL A 98 6.19 -7.32 -11.87
C VAL A 98 7.62 -6.81 -11.87
N HIS A 99 8.46 -7.45 -12.69
CA HIS A 99 9.88 -7.15 -12.78
C HIS A 99 10.16 -5.90 -13.63
N ASP A 100 11.36 -5.36 -13.49
CA ASP A 100 11.88 -4.32 -14.37
C ASP A 100 12.25 -4.93 -15.74
N PHE A 101 11.41 -4.71 -16.74
CA PHE A 101 11.64 -5.24 -18.08
C PHE A 101 12.55 -4.37 -18.96
N ILE A 102 12.80 -3.11 -18.59
CA ILE A 102 13.72 -2.22 -19.32
C ILE A 102 15.17 -2.74 -19.26
N SER A 103 15.55 -3.32 -18.14
CA SER A 103 16.89 -3.91 -17.99
C SER A 103 17.10 -5.19 -18.80
N GLY A 104 16.07 -5.67 -19.51
CA GLY A 104 16.09 -6.95 -20.24
C GLY A 104 16.08 -8.18 -19.30
N SER A 105 15.88 -7.97 -18.01
CA SER A 105 15.77 -9.07 -17.05
C SER A 105 14.47 -9.84 -17.23
N LYS A 106 14.53 -11.15 -16.96
CA LYS A 106 13.34 -12.00 -16.86
C LYS A 106 12.86 -12.08 -15.42
N PRO A 107 11.59 -12.43 -15.17
CA PRO A 107 11.06 -12.57 -13.80
C PRO A 107 11.92 -13.50 -12.93
N ASN A 108 12.36 -14.62 -13.48
CA ASN A 108 13.14 -15.62 -12.76
C ASN A 108 14.60 -15.18 -12.47
N ASP A 109 15.08 -14.15 -13.13
CA ASP A 109 16.42 -13.59 -12.90
C ASP A 109 16.38 -12.42 -11.89
N ALA A 110 15.19 -11.91 -11.58
CA ALA A 110 15.01 -10.82 -10.64
C ALA A 110 15.20 -11.30 -9.19
N PHE A 111 16.19 -10.75 -8.49
CA PHE A 111 16.49 -11.09 -7.10
C PHE A 111 15.25 -10.97 -6.21
N ALA A 112 14.49 -9.88 -6.37
CA ALA A 112 13.29 -9.65 -5.58
C ALA A 112 12.23 -10.76 -5.77
N HIS A 113 12.04 -11.25 -7.01
CA HIS A 113 11.11 -12.34 -7.27
C HIS A 113 11.55 -13.62 -6.58
N MET A 114 12.82 -14.02 -6.76
CA MET A 114 13.36 -15.24 -6.16
C MET A 114 13.27 -15.19 -4.63
N PHE A 115 13.64 -14.04 -4.03
CA PHE A 115 13.59 -13.83 -2.59
C PHE A 115 12.15 -13.91 -2.05
N LEU A 116 11.21 -13.23 -2.69
CA LEU A 116 9.81 -13.25 -2.27
C LEU A 116 9.17 -14.61 -2.47
N LYS A 117 9.48 -15.30 -3.57
CA LYS A 117 9.01 -16.66 -3.83
C LYS A 117 9.46 -17.63 -2.74
N ASP A 118 10.71 -17.51 -2.27
CA ASP A 118 11.21 -18.33 -1.15
C ASP A 118 10.52 -17.97 0.18
N GLU A 119 10.47 -16.67 0.52
CA GLU A 119 9.89 -16.21 1.79
C GLU A 119 8.38 -16.47 1.89
N LEU A 120 7.63 -16.24 0.82
CA LEU A 120 6.19 -16.49 0.76
C LEU A 120 5.88 -17.99 0.58
N GLY A 121 6.76 -18.71 -0.09
CA GLY A 121 6.69 -20.19 -0.20
C GLY A 121 6.72 -20.90 1.15
N LYS A 122 7.47 -20.37 2.14
CA LYS A 122 7.45 -20.87 3.53
C LYS A 122 6.06 -20.75 4.18
N LEU A 123 5.24 -19.83 3.69
CA LEU A 123 3.84 -19.61 4.10
C LEU A 123 2.84 -20.33 3.19
N GLN A 124 3.31 -21.10 2.21
CA GLN A 124 2.50 -21.73 1.15
C GLN A 124 1.69 -20.70 0.33
N ILE A 125 2.27 -19.53 0.13
CA ILE A 125 1.76 -18.46 -0.73
C ILE A 125 2.58 -18.49 -2.00
N ASP A 126 1.91 -18.65 -3.15
CA ASP A 126 2.53 -18.61 -4.45
C ASP A 126 2.63 -17.17 -4.96
N VAL A 127 3.73 -16.85 -5.64
CA VAL A 127 3.97 -15.55 -6.26
C VAL A 127 4.01 -15.74 -7.78
N PHE A 128 2.99 -15.24 -8.45
CA PHE A 128 2.93 -15.23 -9.89
C PHE A 128 3.75 -14.08 -10.45
N ALA A 129 4.58 -14.35 -11.44
CA ALA A 129 5.40 -13.33 -12.10
C ALA A 129 5.26 -13.46 -13.62
N PRO A 130 4.45 -12.61 -14.27
CA PRO A 130 4.34 -12.57 -15.72
C PRO A 130 5.65 -12.15 -16.37
N ASP A 131 5.97 -12.70 -17.51
CA ASP A 131 7.13 -12.32 -18.29
C ASP A 131 6.78 -11.12 -19.19
N LEU A 132 7.36 -9.97 -18.87
CA LEU A 132 7.26 -8.74 -19.65
C LEU A 132 8.53 -8.50 -20.49
N SER A 133 9.44 -9.47 -20.60
CA SER A 133 10.61 -9.34 -21.44
C SER A 133 10.19 -9.29 -22.92
N GLY A 134 10.67 -8.30 -23.66
CA GLY A 134 10.30 -8.09 -25.06
C GLY A 134 9.09 -7.18 -25.29
N VAL A 135 8.52 -6.60 -24.24
CA VAL A 135 7.53 -5.53 -24.33
C VAL A 135 8.17 -4.27 -24.92
N GLU A 136 7.51 -3.66 -25.90
CA GLU A 136 8.04 -2.53 -26.67
C GLU A 136 7.54 -1.15 -26.18
N SER A 137 6.63 -1.13 -25.19
CA SER A 137 6.16 0.10 -24.57
C SER A 137 5.63 -0.14 -23.13
N ILE A 138 5.49 0.93 -22.36
CA ILE A 138 4.93 0.83 -20.99
C ILE A 138 3.45 0.47 -21.04
N SER A 139 2.71 1.08 -21.98
CA SER A 139 1.28 0.79 -22.18
C SER A 139 1.06 -0.69 -22.53
N GLU A 140 1.88 -1.24 -23.42
CA GLU A 140 1.86 -2.67 -23.75
C GLU A 140 2.19 -3.53 -22.52
N GLY A 141 3.16 -3.10 -21.69
CA GLY A 141 3.48 -3.79 -20.43
C GLY A 141 2.29 -3.88 -19.49
N VAL A 142 1.48 -2.84 -19.40
CA VAL A 142 0.23 -2.86 -18.62
C VAL A 142 -0.81 -3.80 -19.22
N GLU A 143 -0.92 -3.85 -20.54
CA GLU A 143 -1.85 -4.75 -21.24
C GLU A 143 -1.45 -6.21 -21.08
N VAL A 144 -0.15 -6.54 -21.25
CA VAL A 144 0.39 -7.88 -21.02
C VAL A 144 0.18 -8.32 -19.58
N LEU A 145 0.43 -7.42 -18.61
CA LEU A 145 0.16 -7.66 -17.20
C LEU A 145 -1.31 -7.98 -16.97
N ALA A 146 -2.23 -7.15 -17.50
CA ALA A 146 -3.67 -7.34 -17.36
C ALA A 146 -4.13 -8.70 -17.90
N LYS A 147 -3.68 -9.05 -19.10
CA LYS A 147 -3.98 -10.33 -19.74
C LYS A 147 -3.45 -11.52 -18.94
N ALA A 148 -2.20 -11.45 -18.49
CA ALA A 148 -1.58 -12.51 -17.69
C ALA A 148 -2.30 -12.72 -16.34
N ILE A 149 -2.75 -11.64 -15.69
CA ILE A 149 -3.56 -11.72 -14.47
C ILE A 149 -4.90 -12.39 -14.76
N GLU A 150 -5.59 -12.01 -15.83
CA GLU A 150 -6.88 -12.59 -16.22
C GLU A 150 -6.77 -14.07 -16.51
N GLU A 151 -5.78 -14.47 -17.30
CA GLU A 151 -5.47 -15.88 -17.61
C GLU A 151 -5.22 -16.67 -16.33
N ARG A 152 -4.36 -16.16 -15.46
CA ARG A 152 -4.02 -16.79 -14.17
C ARG A 152 -5.23 -16.96 -13.25
N GLN A 153 -6.07 -15.94 -13.17
CA GLN A 153 -7.31 -15.96 -12.38
C GLN A 153 -8.30 -17.01 -12.95
N THR A 154 -8.40 -17.09 -14.26
CA THR A 154 -9.28 -18.06 -14.94
C THR A 154 -8.79 -19.49 -14.73
N GLU A 155 -7.51 -19.75 -14.89
CA GLU A 155 -6.90 -21.08 -14.70
C GLU A 155 -7.09 -21.59 -13.27
N ARG A 156 -6.79 -20.74 -12.26
CA ARG A 156 -6.87 -21.14 -10.85
C ARG A 156 -8.28 -21.35 -10.34
N ASN A 157 -9.20 -20.52 -10.77
CA ASN A 157 -10.54 -20.50 -10.20
C ASN A 157 -11.58 -21.22 -11.06
N GLY A 158 -11.21 -21.72 -12.24
CA GLY A 158 -12.13 -22.37 -13.16
C GLY A 158 -13.34 -21.48 -13.50
N GLY A 159 -13.13 -20.16 -13.62
CA GLY A 159 -14.17 -19.16 -13.85
C GLY A 159 -15.02 -18.78 -12.62
N ARG A 160 -14.62 -19.23 -11.42
CA ARG A 160 -15.25 -18.80 -10.16
C ARG A 160 -14.79 -17.39 -9.76
N GLU A 161 -15.20 -16.95 -8.57
CA GLU A 161 -14.88 -15.62 -8.01
C GLU A 161 -13.39 -15.28 -8.10
N LYS A 162 -13.06 -14.11 -8.66
CA LYS A 162 -11.71 -13.61 -8.79
C LYS A 162 -11.14 -13.26 -7.41
N ARG A 163 -9.87 -13.56 -7.19
CA ARG A 163 -9.17 -13.20 -5.95
C ARG A 163 -8.71 -11.76 -6.00
N PRO A 164 -8.80 -11.01 -4.87
CA PRO A 164 -8.18 -9.69 -4.79
C PRO A 164 -6.67 -9.77 -5.01
N LEU A 165 -6.11 -8.74 -5.65
CA LEU A 165 -4.71 -8.71 -6.07
C LEU A 165 -3.83 -7.98 -5.08
N ARG A 166 -2.66 -8.53 -4.81
CA ARG A 166 -1.54 -7.87 -4.13
C ARG A 166 -0.39 -7.74 -5.11
N LEU A 167 -0.17 -6.53 -5.61
CA LEU A 167 0.84 -6.29 -6.64
C LEU A 167 2.15 -5.84 -6.01
N ILE A 168 3.23 -6.43 -6.47
CA ILE A 168 4.59 -6.11 -6.06
C ILE A 168 5.38 -5.79 -7.31
N GLY A 169 6.00 -4.62 -7.39
CA GLY A 169 6.71 -4.23 -8.60
C GLY A 169 8.07 -3.62 -8.32
N THR A 170 8.98 -3.73 -9.28
CA THR A 170 10.30 -3.10 -9.25
C THR A 170 10.44 -2.12 -10.41
N SER A 171 10.97 -0.92 -10.13
CA SER A 171 11.33 0.08 -11.15
C SER A 171 10.15 0.40 -12.10
N VAL A 172 10.29 0.16 -13.39
CA VAL A 172 9.21 0.34 -14.39
C VAL A 172 8.09 -0.69 -14.20
N GLY A 173 8.40 -1.90 -13.74
CA GLY A 173 7.37 -2.87 -13.34
C GLY A 173 6.52 -2.36 -12.17
N ALA A 174 7.10 -1.60 -11.25
CA ALA A 174 6.34 -0.92 -10.19
C ALA A 174 5.38 0.14 -10.76
N LEU A 175 5.82 0.88 -11.77
CA LEU A 175 4.94 1.80 -12.49
C LEU A 175 3.78 1.05 -13.19
N CYS A 176 4.05 -0.07 -13.85
CA CYS A 176 2.99 -0.89 -14.46
C CYS A 176 1.96 -1.36 -13.43
N CYS A 177 2.38 -1.73 -12.20
CA CYS A 177 1.46 -2.03 -11.11
C CYS A 177 0.54 -0.84 -10.78
N VAL A 178 1.11 0.37 -10.69
CA VAL A 178 0.34 1.60 -10.40
C VAL A 178 -0.62 1.93 -11.52
N LEU A 179 -0.19 1.85 -12.78
CA LEU A 179 -1.03 2.11 -13.95
C LEU A 179 -2.18 1.10 -14.06
N TYR A 180 -1.90 -0.17 -13.81
CA TYR A 180 -2.92 -1.21 -13.77
C TYR A 180 -3.95 -0.94 -12.67
N ALA A 181 -3.52 -0.65 -11.43
CA ALA A 181 -4.41 -0.31 -10.34
C ALA A 181 -5.25 0.94 -10.64
N SER A 182 -4.62 1.99 -11.21
CA SER A 182 -5.32 3.21 -11.63
C SER A 182 -6.39 2.94 -12.70
N LYS A 183 -6.13 2.00 -13.62
CA LYS A 183 -7.12 1.57 -14.63
C LYS A 183 -8.29 0.85 -13.97
N CYS A 184 -8.04 -0.10 -13.08
CA CYS A 184 -9.08 -0.79 -12.31
C CYS A 184 -9.96 0.17 -11.51
N ASP A 185 -9.34 1.17 -10.87
CA ASP A 185 -10.05 2.21 -10.12
C ASP A 185 -10.99 3.05 -11.02
N LYS A 186 -10.54 3.42 -12.23
CA LYS A 186 -11.35 4.16 -13.20
C LYS A 186 -12.55 3.33 -13.67
N GLU A 187 -12.32 2.10 -14.06
CA GLU A 187 -13.37 1.18 -14.55
C GLU A 187 -14.42 0.91 -13.48
N THR A 188 -14.02 0.78 -12.21
CA THR A 188 -14.94 0.60 -11.08
C THR A 188 -15.79 1.86 -10.86
N PHE A 189 -15.19 3.03 -10.93
CA PHE A 189 -15.88 4.31 -10.70
C PHE A 189 -16.86 4.67 -11.82
N GLU A 190 -16.51 4.39 -13.07
CA GLU A 190 -17.35 4.68 -14.24
C GLU A 190 -18.50 3.67 -14.42
N GLY A 191 -18.53 2.62 -13.59
CA GLY A 191 -19.54 1.56 -13.68
C GLY A 191 -19.48 0.78 -15.00
N THR A 192 -18.38 0.92 -15.75
CA THR A 192 -18.17 0.23 -17.03
C THR A 192 -17.85 -1.25 -16.81
N ASN A 193 -17.40 -1.62 -15.64
CA ASN A 193 -17.33 -3.02 -15.18
C ASN A 193 -18.73 -3.51 -14.80
N SER A 194 -19.53 -3.89 -15.81
CA SER A 194 -20.81 -4.58 -15.61
C SER A 194 -20.66 -5.95 -14.92
N ASN A 195 -19.45 -6.44 -14.82
CA ASN A 195 -19.09 -7.59 -14.00
C ASN A 195 -18.63 -7.09 -12.63
N ALA A 196 -19.48 -7.20 -11.63
CA ALA A 196 -19.19 -6.93 -10.22
C ALA A 196 -17.99 -7.72 -9.63
N ASN A 197 -17.26 -8.44 -10.48
CA ASN A 197 -16.13 -9.30 -10.20
C ASN A 197 -14.81 -8.77 -10.79
N GLY A 198 -14.65 -7.46 -11.00
CA GLY A 198 -13.36 -6.86 -11.35
C GLY A 198 -12.31 -7.25 -10.32
N SER A 199 -11.12 -7.65 -10.78
CA SER A 199 -10.01 -7.93 -9.86
C SER A 199 -9.66 -6.64 -9.12
N GLU A 200 -10.10 -6.56 -7.88
CA GLU A 200 -9.79 -5.43 -7.00
C GLU A 200 -8.33 -5.52 -6.56
N VAL A 201 -7.59 -4.43 -6.72
CA VAL A 201 -6.23 -4.34 -6.20
C VAL A 201 -6.31 -3.99 -4.72
N ASP A 202 -5.99 -4.97 -3.85
CA ASP A 202 -5.98 -4.80 -2.40
C ASP A 202 -4.85 -3.88 -1.95
N LYS A 203 -3.62 -4.14 -2.41
CA LYS A 203 -2.42 -3.39 -1.98
C LYS A 203 -1.32 -3.39 -3.02
N LEU A 204 -0.50 -2.32 -2.99
CA LEU A 204 0.71 -2.18 -3.80
C LEU A 204 1.97 -2.14 -2.93
N PHE A 205 3.00 -2.91 -3.30
CA PHE A 205 4.33 -2.82 -2.70
C PHE A 205 5.36 -2.53 -3.80
N LEU A 206 5.94 -1.33 -3.78
CA LEU A 206 6.71 -0.77 -4.89
C LEU A 206 8.17 -0.58 -4.49
N LEU A 207 9.08 -1.11 -5.28
CA LEU A 207 10.53 -1.04 -5.10
C LEU A 207 11.14 -0.10 -6.15
N GLY A 208 11.60 1.08 -5.77
CA GLY A 208 12.20 2.08 -6.66
C GLY A 208 11.29 2.48 -7.84
N PRO A 209 10.03 2.87 -7.63
CA PRO A 209 9.07 3.09 -8.72
C PRO A 209 9.43 4.29 -9.59
N CYS A 210 9.34 4.13 -10.91
CA CYS A 210 9.60 5.16 -11.92
C CYS A 210 8.36 6.03 -12.15
N PHE A 211 7.97 6.89 -11.19
CA PHE A 211 6.77 7.73 -11.33
C PHE A 211 6.89 8.84 -12.41
N ASN A 212 8.09 9.40 -12.58
CA ASN A 212 8.38 10.36 -13.64
C ASN A 212 9.10 9.64 -14.78
N VAL A 213 8.31 9.05 -15.67
CA VAL A 213 8.81 8.14 -16.72
C VAL A 213 9.88 8.80 -17.58
N GLU A 214 9.62 10.01 -18.09
CA GLU A 214 10.56 10.72 -18.97
C GLU A 214 11.93 10.91 -18.30
N LYS A 215 11.93 11.33 -17.02
CA LYS A 215 13.14 11.51 -16.23
C LYS A 215 13.84 10.17 -15.99
N CYS A 216 13.09 9.13 -15.68
CA CYS A 216 13.64 7.78 -15.49
C CYS A 216 14.29 7.26 -16.75
N LEU A 217 13.64 7.34 -17.92
CA LEU A 217 14.21 6.91 -19.19
C LEU A 217 15.48 7.68 -19.56
N PHE A 218 15.48 9.00 -19.34
CA PHE A 218 16.66 9.81 -19.52
C PHE A 218 17.84 9.32 -18.64
N ASN A 219 17.56 9.07 -17.38
CA ASN A 219 18.54 8.60 -16.41
C ASN A 219 19.02 7.16 -16.71
N TYR A 220 18.12 6.26 -17.15
CA TYR A 220 18.49 4.92 -17.63
C TYR A 220 19.47 4.99 -18.79
N ARG A 221 19.18 5.84 -19.77
CA ARG A 221 20.05 6.05 -20.92
C ARG A 221 21.44 6.55 -20.49
N ALA A 222 21.46 7.52 -19.58
CA ALA A 222 22.72 8.10 -19.10
C ALA A 222 23.55 7.12 -18.25
N THR A 223 22.89 6.28 -17.44
CA THR A 223 23.56 5.41 -16.47
C THR A 223 23.95 4.06 -17.07
N PHE A 224 23.06 3.45 -17.86
CA PHE A 224 23.24 2.09 -18.37
C PHE A 224 23.46 2.01 -19.88
N ASN A 225 23.55 3.16 -20.56
CA ASN A 225 23.69 3.24 -22.02
C ASN A 225 22.60 2.44 -22.79
N VAL A 226 21.39 2.39 -22.23
CA VAL A 226 20.23 1.74 -22.85
C VAL A 226 19.68 2.63 -23.94
N THR A 227 19.34 2.05 -25.09
CA THR A 227 18.70 2.76 -26.20
C THR A 227 17.21 2.39 -26.23
N PHE A 228 16.36 3.40 -26.20
CA PHE A 228 14.91 3.23 -26.38
C PHE A 228 14.53 3.54 -27.81
N THR A 229 13.53 2.83 -28.32
CA THR A 229 12.93 3.17 -29.61
C THR A 229 12.14 4.47 -29.52
N ASP A 230 11.95 5.15 -30.65
CA ASP A 230 11.15 6.38 -30.66
C ASP A 230 9.71 6.09 -30.21
N SER A 231 9.14 4.91 -30.59
CA SER A 231 7.81 4.46 -30.16
C SER A 231 7.71 4.33 -28.64
N PHE A 232 8.76 3.81 -27.97
CA PHE A 232 8.80 3.69 -26.52
C PHE A 232 8.81 5.07 -25.84
N ILE A 233 9.59 6.00 -26.39
CA ILE A 233 9.69 7.38 -25.87
C ILE A 233 8.34 8.11 -26.05
N GLU A 234 7.70 7.96 -27.21
CA GLU A 234 6.39 8.60 -27.48
C GLU A 234 5.27 7.98 -26.62
N ASP A 235 5.32 6.70 -26.31
CA ASP A 235 4.39 6.08 -25.36
C ASP A 235 4.63 6.64 -23.94
N ALA A 236 5.87 6.70 -23.49
CA ALA A 236 6.24 7.22 -22.18
C ALA A 236 5.77 8.67 -21.94
N LYS A 237 5.75 9.50 -22.98
CA LYS A 237 5.23 10.90 -22.91
C LYS A 237 3.72 10.97 -22.68
N LYS A 238 2.96 9.92 -23.05
CA LYS A 238 1.51 9.83 -22.86
C LYS A 238 1.13 9.34 -21.47
N ILE A 239 2.08 8.75 -20.74
CA ILE A 239 1.84 8.24 -19.39
C ILE A 239 1.67 9.40 -18.42
N ASP A 240 0.60 9.37 -17.66
CA ASP A 240 0.36 10.36 -16.60
C ASP A 240 1.51 10.32 -15.59
N LYS A 241 2.10 11.48 -15.32
CA LYS A 241 3.05 11.63 -14.22
C LYS A 241 2.30 11.46 -12.91
N PHE A 242 2.82 10.62 -12.04
CA PHE A 242 2.24 10.39 -10.72
C PHE A 242 0.78 9.87 -10.76
N PRO A 243 0.52 8.67 -11.35
CA PRO A 243 -0.83 8.14 -11.48
C PRO A 243 -1.51 7.99 -10.11
N PHE A 244 -2.82 8.26 -10.08
CA PHE A 244 -3.61 8.15 -8.86
C PHE A 244 -4.10 6.72 -8.66
N VAL A 245 -4.05 6.23 -7.40
CA VAL A 245 -4.63 4.94 -7.00
C VAL A 245 -5.34 5.07 -5.64
N THR A 246 -6.37 4.27 -5.45
CA THR A 246 -7.18 4.23 -4.22
C THR A 246 -6.68 3.17 -3.22
N CYS A 247 -5.97 2.15 -3.67
CA CYS A 247 -5.48 1.09 -2.80
C CYS A 247 -4.30 1.53 -1.93
N PRO A 248 -4.15 0.98 -0.71
CA PRO A 248 -2.99 1.19 0.14
C PRO A 248 -1.69 0.85 -0.58
N THR A 249 -0.69 1.72 -0.45
CA THR A 249 0.59 1.56 -1.15
C THR A 249 1.78 1.74 -0.22
N TYR A 250 2.73 0.81 -0.29
CA TYR A 250 4.02 0.89 0.40
C TYR A 250 5.14 1.03 -0.61
N ILE A 251 5.96 2.06 -0.47
CA ILE A 251 7.09 2.35 -1.36
C ILE A 251 8.40 2.13 -0.59
N VAL A 252 9.35 1.47 -1.22
CA VAL A 252 10.74 1.41 -0.78
C VAL A 252 11.58 2.11 -1.83
N SER A 253 12.28 3.18 -1.44
CA SER A 253 13.10 3.97 -2.35
C SER A 253 14.52 4.12 -1.79
N GLY A 254 15.53 4.00 -2.67
CA GLY A 254 16.90 4.25 -2.31
C GLY A 254 17.16 5.76 -2.18
N ALA A 255 17.89 6.16 -1.14
CA ALA A 255 18.27 7.57 -0.97
C ALA A 255 19.24 8.04 -2.05
N ASP A 256 20.03 7.12 -2.59
CA ASP A 256 21.04 7.39 -3.61
C ASP A 256 20.59 6.93 -5.02
N ASP A 257 19.28 6.76 -5.22
CA ASP A 257 18.71 6.37 -6.50
C ASP A 257 18.81 7.50 -7.53
N THR A 258 19.65 7.27 -8.54
CA THR A 258 19.88 8.23 -9.65
C THR A 258 18.90 8.03 -10.81
N ILE A 259 18.13 6.95 -10.83
CA ILE A 259 17.18 6.62 -11.89
C ILE A 259 15.78 7.12 -11.54
N SER A 260 15.21 6.59 -10.45
CA SER A 260 13.94 7.03 -9.90
C SER A 260 14.19 7.79 -8.60
N SER A 261 14.13 9.12 -8.66
CA SER A 261 14.53 9.94 -7.53
C SER A 261 13.62 9.75 -6.32
N LEU A 262 14.24 9.74 -5.14
CA LEU A 262 13.51 9.76 -3.87
C LEU A 262 12.51 10.94 -3.81
N GLU A 263 12.85 12.08 -4.41
CA GLU A 263 11.96 13.25 -4.48
C GLU A 263 10.64 12.94 -5.21
N ASP A 264 10.69 12.18 -6.31
CA ASP A 264 9.50 11.76 -7.05
C ASP A 264 8.63 10.82 -6.20
N ALA A 265 9.24 9.91 -5.43
CA ALA A 265 8.53 9.02 -4.51
C ALA A 265 7.87 9.81 -3.35
N VAL A 266 8.58 10.79 -2.78
CA VAL A 266 8.06 11.70 -1.75
C VAL A 266 6.91 12.54 -2.31
N HIS A 267 7.07 13.08 -3.52
CA HIS A 267 6.04 13.88 -4.17
C HIS A 267 4.76 13.05 -4.37
N TRP A 268 4.87 11.86 -4.94
CA TRP A 268 3.73 10.97 -5.14
C TRP A 268 3.03 10.58 -3.84
N THR A 269 3.80 10.31 -2.79
CA THR A 269 3.26 10.00 -1.46
C THR A 269 2.44 11.16 -0.89
N ARG A 270 2.91 12.40 -1.08
CA ARG A 270 2.25 13.62 -0.57
C ARG A 270 1.03 14.03 -1.37
N GLN A 271 0.97 13.74 -2.66
CA GLN A 271 -0.20 14.08 -3.49
C GLN A 271 -1.51 13.53 -2.93
N ALA A 272 -1.50 12.34 -2.35
CA ALA A 272 -2.68 11.78 -1.70
C ALA A 272 -3.22 12.68 -0.60
N SER A 273 -2.33 13.23 0.23
CA SER A 273 -2.70 14.11 1.36
C SER A 273 -3.25 15.45 0.89
N THR A 274 -2.76 15.97 -0.23
CA THR A 274 -3.20 17.26 -0.78
C THR A 274 -4.58 17.15 -1.44
N LEU A 275 -4.85 16.04 -2.14
CA LEU A 275 -6.17 15.78 -2.74
C LEU A 275 -7.25 15.62 -1.65
N LEU A 276 -6.94 14.96 -0.55
CA LEU A 276 -7.85 14.81 0.60
C LEU A 276 -8.16 16.17 1.26
N ARG A 277 -7.18 17.08 1.37
CA ARG A 277 -7.40 18.42 1.91
C ARG A 277 -8.22 19.31 0.97
N ALA A 278 -7.93 19.29 -0.32
CA ALA A 278 -8.66 20.10 -1.31
C ALA A 278 -10.15 19.73 -1.44
N THR A 279 -10.53 18.51 -1.14
CA THR A 279 -11.95 18.10 -1.07
C THR A 279 -12.65 18.62 0.17
N ASN A 280 -11.92 18.85 1.26
CA ASN A 280 -12.51 19.31 2.53
C ASN A 280 -12.50 20.83 2.71
N GLU A 281 -11.60 21.58 2.07
CA GLU A 281 -11.40 23.02 2.34
C GLU A 281 -11.91 23.95 1.23
N GLY A 282 -12.61 23.52 0.22
CA GLY A 282 -13.29 24.38 -0.79
C GLY A 282 -12.45 25.52 -1.43
N ASP A 283 -11.12 25.44 -1.35
CA ASP A 283 -10.19 26.51 -1.69
C ASP A 283 -10.06 26.67 -3.21
N GLU A 284 -10.49 27.84 -3.73
CA GLU A 284 -10.53 28.14 -5.18
C GLU A 284 -9.15 28.33 -5.82
N ASP A 285 -8.12 28.63 -5.05
CA ASP A 285 -6.78 28.91 -5.58
C ASP A 285 -5.97 27.66 -5.96
N THR A 286 -6.28 26.51 -5.38
CA THR A 286 -5.63 25.22 -5.73
C THR A 286 -6.14 24.65 -7.07
N LYS A 287 -7.24 25.19 -7.61
CA LYS A 287 -7.86 24.73 -8.86
C LYS A 287 -7.04 24.96 -10.12
N LYS A 288 -6.06 25.86 -10.09
CA LYS A 288 -5.33 26.27 -11.31
C LYS A 288 -4.12 25.40 -11.67
N MET A 289 -3.62 24.54 -10.76
CA MET A 289 -2.35 23.84 -10.97
C MET A 289 -2.45 22.40 -11.52
N ASN A 290 -3.64 21.75 -11.47
CA ASN A 290 -3.81 20.35 -11.90
C ASN A 290 -5.14 20.11 -12.62
N THR A 291 -5.34 20.74 -13.78
CA THR A 291 -6.67 20.77 -14.42
C THR A 291 -7.14 19.49 -15.12
N SER A 292 -6.26 18.55 -15.48
CA SER A 292 -6.68 17.32 -16.16
C SER A 292 -6.89 16.15 -15.19
N SER A 293 -5.91 15.84 -14.33
CA SER A 293 -5.98 14.72 -13.38
C SER A 293 -6.95 14.98 -12.21
N ALA A 294 -7.06 16.23 -11.73
CA ALA A 294 -7.95 16.56 -10.60
C ALA A 294 -9.43 16.45 -10.95
N LYS A 295 -9.84 16.71 -12.21
CA LYS A 295 -11.24 16.52 -12.63
C LYS A 295 -11.65 15.05 -12.69
N ALA A 296 -10.75 14.15 -13.08
CA ALA A 296 -11.01 12.72 -13.17
C ALA A 296 -11.14 12.04 -11.81
N ASN A 297 -10.57 12.63 -10.75
CA ASN A 297 -10.50 12.00 -9.42
C ASN A 297 -11.45 12.63 -8.38
N LYS A 298 -12.39 13.49 -8.81
CA LYS A 298 -13.35 14.14 -7.92
C LYS A 298 -14.25 13.08 -7.26
N GLY A 299 -14.18 13.00 -5.93
CA GLY A 299 -14.95 12.02 -5.14
C GLY A 299 -14.25 10.70 -4.82
N ARG A 300 -12.94 10.56 -5.19
CA ARG A 300 -12.13 9.38 -4.83
C ARG A 300 -11.20 9.71 -3.68
N GLU A 301 -11.17 8.86 -2.68
CA GLU A 301 -10.18 8.94 -1.61
C GLU A 301 -8.92 8.16 -2.01
N ALA A 302 -7.75 8.77 -1.81
CA ALA A 302 -6.49 8.09 -2.02
C ALA A 302 -6.24 7.07 -0.90
N GLY A 303 -5.75 5.90 -1.24
CA GLY A 303 -5.31 4.91 -0.26
C GLY A 303 -4.15 5.41 0.60
N GLU A 304 -3.98 4.79 1.77
CA GLU A 304 -2.83 5.07 2.64
C GLU A 304 -1.51 4.86 1.87
N ARG A 305 -0.60 5.83 1.93
CA ARG A 305 0.71 5.76 1.30
C ARG A 305 1.83 5.82 2.33
N ARG A 306 2.70 4.83 2.31
CA ARG A 306 3.89 4.72 3.17
C ARG A 306 5.14 4.72 2.32
N LEU A 307 6.19 5.41 2.80
CA LEU A 307 7.49 5.47 2.15
C LEU A 307 8.58 5.04 3.13
N LEU A 308 9.40 4.09 2.72
CA LEU A 308 10.64 3.71 3.37
C LEU A 308 11.83 4.19 2.53
N GLU A 309 12.57 5.15 3.05
CA GLU A 309 13.86 5.57 2.51
C GLU A 309 14.96 4.64 3.00
N VAL A 310 15.77 4.12 2.08
CA VAL A 310 16.92 3.26 2.40
C VAL A 310 18.21 3.97 2.04
N SER A 311 18.98 4.36 3.06
CA SER A 311 20.27 5.05 2.88
C SER A 311 21.33 4.11 2.33
N GLY A 312 22.19 4.62 1.43
CA GLY A 312 23.29 3.86 0.84
C GLY A 312 22.85 2.87 -0.24
N VAL A 313 21.62 2.98 -0.69
CA VAL A 313 21.05 2.13 -1.75
C VAL A 313 20.64 3.01 -2.93
N GLY A 314 21.10 2.63 -4.13
CA GLY A 314 20.71 3.23 -5.39
C GLY A 314 19.44 2.60 -5.98
N HIS A 315 19.34 2.59 -7.30
CA HIS A 315 18.14 2.12 -8.02
C HIS A 315 17.81 0.63 -7.80
N ARG A 316 18.82 -0.21 -7.56
CA ARG A 316 18.60 -1.64 -7.24
C ARG A 316 18.18 -1.82 -5.79
N VAL A 317 17.00 -1.27 -5.47
CA VAL A 317 16.41 -1.30 -4.13
C VAL A 317 16.08 -2.73 -3.68
N GLU A 318 16.00 -3.67 -4.62
CA GLU A 318 15.75 -5.08 -4.32
C GLU A 318 16.80 -5.66 -3.34
N SER A 319 18.02 -5.17 -3.36
CA SER A 319 19.08 -5.59 -2.41
C SER A 319 18.71 -5.25 -0.95
N ALA A 320 17.87 -4.25 -0.74
CA ALA A 320 17.36 -3.88 0.58
C ALA A 320 16.14 -4.69 1.04
N LEU A 321 15.57 -5.52 0.16
CA LEU A 321 14.35 -6.28 0.45
C LEU A 321 14.47 -7.18 1.70
N PRO A 322 15.60 -7.86 1.99
CA PRO A 322 15.76 -8.58 3.25
C PRO A 322 15.56 -7.71 4.49
N HIS A 323 16.02 -6.45 4.45
CA HIS A 323 15.82 -5.48 5.54
C HIS A 323 14.40 -4.90 5.57
N ALA A 324 13.76 -4.80 4.41
CA ALA A 324 12.37 -4.36 4.28
C ALA A 324 11.34 -5.47 4.56
N LEU A 325 11.76 -6.75 4.63
CA LEU A 325 10.87 -7.90 4.80
C LEU A 325 9.92 -7.80 6.01
N PRO A 326 10.33 -7.35 7.20
CA PRO A 326 9.41 -7.15 8.31
C PRO A 326 8.28 -6.17 7.98
N ARG A 327 8.60 -5.08 7.25
CA ARG A 327 7.62 -4.08 6.80
C ARG A 327 6.70 -4.62 5.71
N PHE A 328 7.26 -5.43 4.82
CA PHE A 328 6.49 -6.15 3.81
C PHE A 328 5.47 -7.09 4.47
N LYS A 329 5.91 -7.89 5.45
CA LYS A 329 5.02 -8.80 6.19
C LYS A 329 3.96 -8.04 6.98
N GLU A 330 4.33 -6.97 7.67
CA GLU A 330 3.39 -6.08 8.38
C GLU A 330 2.36 -5.49 7.42
N PHE A 331 2.81 -4.96 6.28
CA PHE A 331 1.94 -4.30 5.30
C PHE A 331 0.91 -5.27 4.68
N PHE A 332 1.32 -6.48 4.37
CA PHE A 332 0.44 -7.52 3.84
C PHE A 332 -0.26 -8.35 4.92
N ASN A 333 -0.13 -8.00 6.19
CA ASN A 333 -0.66 -8.76 7.31
C ASN A 333 -0.24 -10.24 7.26
N LEU A 334 1.06 -10.49 7.05
CA LEU A 334 1.63 -11.83 7.05
C LEU A 334 2.24 -12.16 8.42
N PRO A 335 2.15 -13.40 8.88
CA PRO A 335 2.78 -13.78 10.13
C PRO A 335 4.32 -13.81 9.98
N ASN A 336 5.01 -13.51 11.08
CA ASN A 336 6.44 -13.78 11.18
C ASN A 336 6.64 -15.30 11.31
N VAL A 337 7.51 -15.85 10.47
CA VAL A 337 7.91 -17.27 10.50
C VAL A 337 9.10 -17.43 11.41
#